data_466bf38de2c8876184d5cacd907b5fb1
#
_entry.id   466bf38de2c8876184d5cacd907b5fb1
#
_cell.length_a   1.000
_cell.length_b   1.000
_cell.length_c   1.000
_cell.angle_alpha   90.00
_cell.angle_beta   90.00
_cell.angle_gamma   90.00
#
_symmetry.space_group_name_H-M   'P 1'
#
loop_
_entity.id
_entity.type
_entity.pdbx_description
1 polymer ?
#
loop_
_entity_poly.entity_id
_entity_poly.type
_entity_poly.pdbx_seq_one_letter_code
_entity_poly.pdbx_strand_id
1 'polypeptide(L)'
;MGKNSLTEILKSNAQYYHAFEGLSIDMMDNLWKHDENVICVHPGWELLIGWLAIRESWNIIFQNIEVIKFNITNPKVRLFDNGGVGIVVCQENIETSDDRQKDRIGVIATNIFERCANRWLMIHHQGSSISNYMQISLLNKI
;
A
#
# COMPACT_ATOMS: atom_id res chain seq x y z
N MET A 1 -10.61 -20.95 -7.98
CA MET A 1 -10.66 -19.65 -7.33
C MET A 1 -9.49 -19.48 -6.36
N GLY A 2 -9.37 -20.28 -5.31
CA GLY A 2 -8.48 -20.05 -4.18
C GLY A 2 -7.04 -19.66 -4.48
N LYS A 3 -6.24 -20.59 -4.99
CA LYS A 3 -4.80 -20.35 -5.15
C LYS A 3 -4.48 -19.27 -6.19
N ASN A 4 -5.20 -19.26 -7.32
CA ASN A 4 -4.98 -18.27 -8.35
C ASN A 4 -5.35 -16.87 -7.88
N SER A 5 -6.46 -16.75 -7.17
CA SER A 5 -6.90 -15.45 -6.64
C SER A 5 -5.95 -14.91 -5.59
N LEU A 6 -5.43 -15.76 -4.70
CA LEU A 6 -4.45 -15.34 -3.70
C LEU A 6 -3.16 -14.84 -4.37
N THR A 7 -2.68 -15.56 -5.39
CA THR A 7 -1.49 -15.16 -6.14
C THR A 7 -1.71 -13.84 -6.87
N GLU A 8 -2.87 -13.67 -7.49
CA GLU A 8 -3.22 -12.45 -8.22
C GLU A 8 -3.27 -11.24 -7.28
N ILE A 9 -3.87 -11.38 -6.10
CA ILE A 9 -3.97 -10.31 -5.12
C ILE A 9 -2.58 -9.92 -4.61
N LEU A 10 -1.74 -10.91 -4.28
CA LEU A 10 -0.37 -10.64 -3.85
C LEU A 10 0.42 -9.92 -4.94
N LYS A 11 0.19 -10.28 -6.21
CA LYS A 11 0.81 -9.58 -7.32
C LYS A 11 0.34 -8.13 -7.40
N SER A 12 -0.96 -7.90 -7.26
CA SER A 12 -1.51 -6.53 -7.25
C SER A 12 -0.96 -5.71 -6.09
N ASN A 13 -0.82 -6.34 -4.92
CA ASN A 13 -0.23 -5.70 -3.75
C ASN A 13 1.24 -5.30 -4.04
N ALA A 14 2.01 -6.19 -4.65
CA ALA A 14 3.38 -5.90 -5.04
C ALA A 14 3.45 -4.77 -6.06
N GLN A 15 2.54 -4.74 -7.02
CA GLN A 15 2.48 -3.68 -8.03
C GLN A 15 2.21 -2.31 -7.40
N TYR A 16 1.40 -2.25 -6.36
CA TYR A 16 1.16 -1.03 -5.62
C TYR A 16 2.47 -0.45 -5.05
N TYR A 17 3.29 -1.29 -4.42
CA TYR A 17 4.56 -0.85 -3.88
C TYR A 17 5.58 -0.51 -4.97
N HIS A 18 5.56 -1.19 -6.10
CA HIS A 18 6.37 -0.81 -7.26
C HIS A 18 5.99 0.56 -7.80
N ALA A 19 4.70 0.86 -7.86
CA ALA A 19 4.21 2.17 -8.27
C ALA A 19 4.70 3.26 -7.33
N PHE A 20 4.66 2.97 -6.03
CA PHE A 20 5.12 3.90 -5.01
C PHE A 20 6.63 4.14 -5.13
N GLU A 21 7.43 3.07 -5.21
CA GLU A 21 8.88 3.19 -5.39
C GLU A 21 9.26 3.94 -6.65
N GLY A 22 8.49 3.74 -7.70
CA GLY A 22 8.70 4.42 -8.99
C GLY A 22 8.19 5.85 -9.03
N LEU A 23 7.53 6.31 -7.95
CA LEU A 23 6.89 7.63 -7.89
C LEU A 23 6.00 7.85 -9.11
N SER A 24 5.26 6.82 -9.50
CA SER A 24 4.53 6.77 -10.77
C SER A 24 3.04 6.99 -10.58
N ILE A 25 2.58 8.17 -10.94
CA ILE A 25 1.15 8.49 -10.93
C ILE A 25 0.38 7.66 -11.96
N ASP A 26 1.00 7.38 -13.10
CA ASP A 26 0.37 6.57 -14.15
C ASP A 26 0.10 5.14 -13.66
N MET A 27 1.04 4.56 -12.93
CA MET A 27 0.83 3.23 -12.36
C MET A 27 -0.24 3.25 -11.27
N MET A 28 -0.29 4.29 -10.44
CA MET A 28 -1.35 4.44 -9.45
C MET A 28 -2.73 4.58 -10.12
N ASP A 29 -2.81 5.32 -11.23
CA ASP A 29 -4.04 5.43 -12.02
C ASP A 29 -4.55 4.06 -12.47
N ASN A 30 -3.65 3.15 -12.80
CA ASN A 30 -4.03 1.81 -13.26
C ASN A 30 -4.36 0.83 -12.13
N LEU A 31 -3.87 1.09 -10.93
CA LEU A 31 -4.03 0.18 -9.79
C LEU A 31 -5.28 0.45 -8.96
N TRP A 32 -5.67 1.70 -8.88
CA TRP A 32 -6.81 2.11 -8.07
C TRP A 32 -8.12 2.10 -8.86
N LYS A 33 -9.20 1.77 -8.20
CA LYS A 33 -10.54 1.96 -8.75
C LYS A 33 -10.86 3.44 -8.75
N HIS A 34 -11.35 3.97 -9.86
CA HIS A 34 -11.72 5.37 -9.98
C HIS A 34 -13.16 5.57 -9.54
N ASP A 35 -13.37 5.56 -8.24
CA ASP A 35 -14.67 5.57 -7.60
C ASP A 35 -14.68 6.65 -6.52
N GLU A 36 -15.84 7.21 -6.25
CA GLU A 36 -15.98 8.23 -5.21
C GLU A 36 -15.95 7.67 -3.78
N ASN A 37 -16.03 6.35 -3.64
CA ASN A 37 -16.07 5.68 -2.33
C ASN A 37 -14.76 5.02 -1.92
N VAL A 38 -13.73 5.09 -2.73
CA VAL A 38 -12.42 4.53 -2.36
C VAL A 38 -11.81 5.37 -1.24
N ILE A 39 -11.03 4.72 -0.39
CA ILE A 39 -10.50 5.34 0.83
C ILE A 39 -8.99 5.17 0.89
N CYS A 40 -8.31 6.20 1.37
CA CYS A 40 -6.89 6.15 1.62
C CYS A 40 -6.55 6.95 2.88
N VAL A 41 -5.75 6.33 3.76
CA VAL A 41 -5.18 7.01 4.92
C VAL A 41 -3.68 6.75 4.90
N HIS A 42 -2.92 7.73 4.45
CA HIS A 42 -1.45 7.66 4.53
C HIS A 42 -1.03 7.80 6.00
N PRO A 43 0.09 7.18 6.41
CA PRO A 43 0.56 7.32 7.79
C PRO A 43 0.65 8.79 8.20
N GLY A 44 -0.08 9.14 9.25
CA GLY A 44 -0.11 10.50 9.78
C GLY A 44 -1.04 11.48 9.06
N TRP A 45 -1.72 11.04 8.02
CA TRP A 45 -2.66 11.88 7.26
C TRP A 45 -4.09 11.71 7.77
N GLU A 46 -4.93 12.68 7.44
CA GLU A 46 -6.37 12.56 7.62
C GLU A 46 -6.97 11.64 6.55
N LEU A 47 -8.20 11.25 6.76
CA LEU A 47 -8.94 10.39 5.85
C LEU A 47 -9.17 11.08 4.50
N LEU A 48 -8.81 10.37 3.42
CA LEU A 48 -9.10 10.78 2.05
C LEU A 48 -10.16 9.86 1.47
N ILE A 49 -11.18 10.44 0.87
CA ILE A 49 -12.29 9.70 0.25
C ILE A 49 -12.42 10.12 -1.21
N GLY A 50 -12.48 9.13 -2.10
CA GLY A 50 -12.65 9.34 -3.53
C GLY A 50 -11.33 9.42 -4.28
N TRP A 51 -11.37 8.93 -5.52
CA TRP A 51 -10.14 8.82 -6.32
C TRP A 51 -9.47 10.17 -6.59
N LEU A 52 -10.25 11.22 -6.85
CA LEU A 52 -9.66 12.52 -7.18
C LEU A 52 -8.78 13.05 -6.03
N ALA A 53 -9.29 12.96 -4.79
CA ALA A 53 -8.52 13.38 -3.61
C ALA A 53 -7.30 12.49 -3.40
N ILE A 54 -7.47 11.18 -3.56
CA ILE A 54 -6.38 10.21 -3.38
C ILE A 54 -5.30 10.44 -4.44
N ARG A 55 -5.70 10.62 -5.69
CA ARG A 55 -4.76 10.88 -6.77
C ARG A 55 -3.92 12.15 -6.50
N GLU A 56 -4.58 13.20 -6.04
CA GLU A 56 -3.87 14.43 -5.69
C GLU A 56 -2.88 14.21 -4.55
N SER A 57 -3.24 13.38 -3.57
CA SER A 57 -2.32 13.04 -2.48
C SER A 57 -1.07 12.34 -3.01
N TRP A 58 -1.20 11.45 -3.99
CA TRP A 58 -0.06 10.80 -4.63
C TRP A 58 0.84 11.80 -5.35
N ASN A 59 0.24 12.77 -6.06
CA ASN A 59 1.01 13.84 -6.70
C ASN A 59 1.84 14.61 -5.68
N ILE A 60 1.25 14.96 -4.56
CA ILE A 60 1.94 15.69 -3.49
C ILE A 60 3.08 14.85 -2.91
N ILE A 61 2.81 13.59 -2.59
CA ILE A 61 3.82 12.68 -2.03
C ILE A 61 4.99 12.51 -3.00
N PHE A 62 4.69 12.26 -4.27
CA PHE A 62 5.73 11.98 -5.27
C PHE A 62 6.59 13.22 -5.57
N GLN A 63 6.06 14.41 -5.40
CA GLN A 63 6.83 15.65 -5.57
C GLN A 63 7.78 15.90 -4.40
N ASN A 64 7.53 15.29 -3.24
CA ASN A 64 8.27 15.55 -2.01
C ASN A 64 9.23 14.43 -1.60
N ILE A 65 9.33 13.37 -2.38
CA ILE A 65 10.22 12.24 -2.10
C ILE A 65 11.23 12.11 -3.24
N GLU A 66 12.52 11.98 -2.90
CA GLU A 66 13.54 11.68 -3.89
C GLU A 66 13.66 10.18 -4.13
N VAL A 67 13.92 9.42 -3.06
CA VAL A 67 14.06 7.96 -3.13
C VAL A 67 13.28 7.32 -2.01
N ILE A 68 12.48 6.32 -2.36
CA ILE A 68 11.78 5.49 -1.39
C ILE A 68 11.90 4.03 -1.80
N LYS A 69 12.16 3.17 -0.84
CA LYS A 69 12.25 1.72 -1.04
C LYS A 69 11.39 1.02 -0.02
N PHE A 70 10.73 -0.04 -0.46
CA PHE A 70 9.88 -0.87 0.38
C PHE A 70 10.41 -2.28 0.45
N ASN A 71 10.43 -2.84 1.66
CA ASN A 71 10.55 -4.27 1.86
C ASN A 71 9.29 -4.72 2.56
N ILE A 72 8.44 -5.46 1.86
CA ILE A 72 7.13 -5.88 2.38
C ILE A 72 7.29 -7.24 3.02
N THR A 73 6.90 -7.35 4.28
CA THR A 73 7.03 -8.58 5.05
C THR A 73 5.69 -9.01 5.63
N ASN A 74 5.57 -10.33 5.86
CA ASN A 74 4.43 -10.96 6.52
C ASN A 74 3.08 -10.65 5.90
N PRO A 75 2.91 -10.71 4.56
CA PRO A 75 1.60 -10.45 3.98
C PRO A 75 0.61 -11.52 4.38
N LYS A 76 -0.54 -11.10 4.89
CA LYS A 76 -1.67 -11.96 5.23
C LYS A 76 -2.81 -11.61 4.30
N VAL A 77 -3.29 -12.58 3.54
CA VAL A 77 -4.34 -12.38 2.54
C VAL A 77 -5.60 -13.11 2.96
N ARG A 78 -6.73 -12.43 2.85
CA ARG A 78 -8.04 -13.01 3.10
C ARG A 78 -8.99 -12.63 1.98
N LEU A 79 -9.82 -13.60 1.56
CA LEU A 79 -10.83 -13.39 0.53
C LEU A 79 -12.22 -13.33 1.17
N PHE A 80 -13.03 -12.44 0.66
CA PHE A 80 -14.41 -12.23 1.10
C PHE A 80 -15.31 -12.08 -0.13
N ASP A 81 -16.61 -12.08 0.11
CA ASP A 81 -17.63 -11.85 -0.92
C ASP A 81 -17.47 -12.80 -2.11
N ASN A 82 -17.43 -14.12 -1.81
CA ASN A 82 -17.26 -15.18 -2.80
C ASN A 82 -16.03 -14.97 -3.71
N GLY A 83 -14.97 -14.39 -3.15
CA GLY A 83 -13.74 -14.12 -3.90
C GLY A 83 -13.75 -12.81 -4.67
N GLY A 84 -14.74 -11.95 -4.42
CA GLY A 84 -14.81 -10.64 -5.07
C GLY A 84 -14.05 -9.53 -4.36
N VAL A 85 -13.64 -9.76 -3.11
CA VAL A 85 -12.88 -8.81 -2.31
C VAL A 85 -11.70 -9.52 -1.66
N GLY A 86 -10.53 -8.91 -1.77
CA GLY A 86 -9.31 -9.39 -1.13
C GLY A 86 -8.74 -8.35 -0.19
N ILE A 87 -8.32 -8.79 0.99
CA ILE A 87 -7.68 -7.93 1.98
C ILE A 87 -6.27 -8.42 2.19
N VAL A 88 -5.29 -7.53 2.07
CA VAL A 88 -3.89 -7.81 2.37
C VAL A 88 -3.47 -6.95 3.55
N VAL A 89 -3.04 -7.58 4.63
CA VAL A 89 -2.40 -6.88 5.75
C VAL A 89 -0.92 -7.23 5.69
N CYS A 90 -0.07 -6.24 5.68
CA CYS A 90 1.37 -6.47 5.56
C CYS A 90 2.15 -5.40 6.33
N GLN A 91 3.41 -5.70 6.58
CA GLN A 91 4.31 -4.72 7.16
C GLN A 91 5.14 -4.08 6.06
N GLU A 92 5.09 -2.76 6.00
CA GLU A 92 5.92 -1.96 5.11
C GLU A 92 7.17 -1.55 5.88
N ASN A 93 8.31 -2.05 5.45
CA ASN A 93 9.60 -1.62 5.97
C ASN A 93 10.14 -0.63 4.96
N ILE A 94 10.10 0.64 5.31
CA ILE A 94 10.30 1.74 4.38
C ILE A 94 11.63 2.40 4.65
N GLU A 95 12.37 2.66 3.57
CA GLU A 95 13.60 3.41 3.61
C GLU A 95 13.45 4.60 2.67
N THR A 96 13.61 5.81 3.20
CA THR A 96 13.65 7.03 2.39
C THR A 96 15.04 7.62 2.48
N SER A 97 15.50 8.20 1.38
CA SER A 97 16.81 8.85 1.35
C SER A 97 16.78 10.08 0.45
N ASP A 98 17.60 11.04 0.80
CA ASP A 98 17.90 12.21 -0.01
C ASP A 98 19.40 12.48 0.11
N ASP A 99 19.87 13.65 -0.39
CA ASP A 99 21.28 14.00 -0.37
C ASP A 99 21.88 14.14 1.03
N ARG A 100 21.03 14.27 2.04
CA ARG A 100 21.46 14.59 3.41
C ARG A 100 21.27 13.45 4.39
N GLN A 101 20.23 12.62 4.18
CA GLN A 101 19.86 11.72 5.25
C GLN A 101 19.11 10.49 4.71
N LYS A 102 19.17 9.42 5.48
CA LYS A 102 18.52 8.16 5.21
C LYS A 102 17.69 7.79 6.44
N ASP A 103 16.39 7.62 6.24
CA ASP A 103 15.46 7.29 7.32
C ASP A 103 14.84 5.91 7.10
N ARG A 104 14.49 5.25 8.20
CA ARG A 104 13.77 3.99 8.18
C ARG A 104 12.53 4.12 9.03
N ILE A 105 11.39 3.70 8.47
CA ILE A 105 10.13 3.65 9.19
C ILE A 105 9.43 2.33 8.93
N GLY A 106 8.68 1.88 9.92
CA GLY A 106 7.83 0.71 9.80
C GLY A 106 6.37 1.13 9.85
N VAL A 107 5.57 0.50 9.01
CA VAL A 107 4.14 0.77 8.89
C VAL A 107 3.41 -0.56 8.79
N ILE A 108 2.27 -0.68 9.46
CA ILE A 108 1.33 -1.77 9.21
C ILE A 108 0.29 -1.24 8.25
N ALA A 109 0.15 -1.90 7.11
CA ALA A 109 -0.77 -1.48 6.07
C ALA A 109 -1.89 -2.48 5.88
N THR A 110 -3.08 -1.96 5.63
CA THR A 110 -4.24 -2.74 5.18
C THR A 110 -4.59 -2.26 3.78
N ASN A 111 -4.52 -3.16 2.82
CA ASN A 111 -4.83 -2.90 1.42
C ASN A 111 -6.01 -3.78 1.02
N ILE A 112 -7.06 -3.17 0.49
CA ILE A 112 -8.25 -3.90 0.07
C ILE A 112 -8.42 -3.73 -1.44
N PHE A 113 -8.65 -4.86 -2.10
CA PHE A 113 -8.81 -4.94 -3.54
C PHE A 113 -10.19 -5.51 -3.87
N GLU A 114 -10.79 -4.98 -4.90
CA GLU A 114 -12.06 -5.46 -5.44
C GLU A 114 -11.82 -6.03 -6.82
N ARG A 115 -12.43 -7.19 -7.08
CA ARG A 115 -12.33 -7.81 -8.41
C ARG A 115 -13.31 -7.12 -9.34
N CYS A 116 -12.76 -6.47 -10.35
CA CYS A 116 -13.53 -5.78 -11.39
C CYS A 116 -13.22 -6.44 -12.73
N ALA A 117 -14.17 -7.24 -13.22
CA ALA A 117 -13.96 -8.10 -14.39
C ALA A 117 -12.78 -9.05 -14.13
N ASN A 118 -11.67 -8.93 -14.87
CA ASN A 118 -10.51 -9.81 -14.70
C ASN A 118 -9.36 -9.15 -13.96
N ARG A 119 -9.64 -8.02 -13.30
CA ARG A 119 -8.61 -7.23 -12.63
C ARG A 119 -8.94 -7.04 -11.15
N TRP A 120 -7.90 -6.96 -10.34
CA TRP A 120 -8.00 -6.54 -8.95
C TRP A 120 -7.63 -5.07 -8.86
N LEU A 121 -8.57 -4.23 -8.40
CA LEU A 121 -8.35 -2.79 -8.24
C LEU A 121 -8.37 -2.44 -6.77
N MET A 122 -7.45 -1.57 -6.36
CA MET A 122 -7.37 -1.12 -4.97
C MET A 122 -8.55 -0.18 -4.67
N ILE A 123 -9.23 -0.45 -3.56
CA ILE A 123 -10.35 0.38 -3.10
C ILE A 123 -10.10 0.98 -1.72
N HIS A 124 -9.03 0.53 -1.04
CA HIS A 124 -8.74 0.98 0.31
C HIS A 124 -7.27 0.78 0.62
N HIS A 125 -6.66 1.78 1.20
CA HIS A 125 -5.32 1.68 1.79
C HIS A 125 -5.32 2.45 3.09
N GLN A 126 -4.78 1.82 4.13
CA GLN A 126 -4.53 2.51 5.39
C GLN A 126 -3.19 2.05 5.97
N GLY A 127 -2.34 3.02 6.30
CA GLY A 127 -1.06 2.75 6.92
C GLY A 127 -1.00 3.34 8.33
N SER A 128 -0.53 2.53 9.28
CA SER A 128 -0.31 2.96 10.67
C SER A 128 1.16 2.83 11.01
N SER A 129 1.77 3.91 11.44
CA SER A 129 3.19 3.91 11.80
C SER A 129 3.44 3.08 13.06
N ILE A 130 4.54 2.34 13.04
CA ILE A 130 4.99 1.57 14.21
C ILE A 130 5.93 2.48 15.00
N SER A 131 5.47 2.95 16.17
CA SER A 131 6.21 3.94 16.97
C SER A 131 7.56 3.44 17.47
N ASN A 132 7.65 2.16 17.82
CA ASN A 132 8.88 1.55 18.35
C ASN A 132 9.45 0.54 17.36
N TYR A 133 9.45 0.88 16.07
CA TYR A 133 9.77 -0.02 14.98
C TYR A 133 11.08 -0.81 15.20
N MET A 134 12.17 -0.13 15.49
CA MET A 134 13.47 -0.80 15.65
C MET A 134 13.51 -1.70 16.89
N GLN A 135 12.91 -1.29 18.00
CA GLN A 135 12.86 -2.07 19.23
C GLN A 135 12.02 -3.33 19.06
N ILE A 136 10.86 -3.20 18.43
CA ILE A 136 9.96 -4.33 18.19
C ILE A 136 10.61 -5.34 17.24
N SER A 137 11.31 -4.87 16.22
CA SER A 137 12.05 -5.73 15.32
C SER A 137 13.12 -6.56 16.03
N LEU A 138 13.80 -5.96 17.03
CA LEU A 138 14.78 -6.69 17.84
C LEU A 138 14.10 -7.76 18.71
N LEU A 139 12.98 -7.43 19.33
CA LEU A 139 12.23 -8.37 20.15
C LEU A 139 11.76 -9.60 19.35
N ASN A 140 11.31 -9.38 18.14
CA ASN A 140 10.83 -10.45 17.28
C ASN A 140 11.94 -11.40 16.80
N LYS A 141 13.18 -11.05 17.01
CA LYS A 141 14.33 -11.91 16.66
C LYS A 141 14.79 -12.78 17.82
N ILE A 142 14.25 -12.56 19.00
CA ILE A 142 14.53 -13.36 20.19
C ILE A 142 13.57 -14.55 20.25
#